data_3dc1de5f59e3479ad1cc38f17cd16793
#
_entry.id   3dc1de5f59e3479ad1cc38f17cd16793
#
_cell.length_a   1.000
_cell.length_b   1.000
_cell.length_c   1.000
_cell.angle_alpha   90.00
_cell.angle_beta   90.00
_cell.angle_gamma   90.00
#
_symmetry.space_group_name_H-M   'P 1'
#
loop_
_entity.id
_entity.type
_entity.pdbx_description
1 polymer ?
#
loop_
_entity_poly.entity_id
_entity_poly.type
_entity_poly.pdbx_seq_one_letter_code
_entity_poly.pdbx_strand_id
1 'polypeptide(L)'
;MSFRFEIEATDGKARAGRMFTPHGVVQTPVFMPVGTLGTVKAVPQDTLEELGVEILLNNTYHLYLRPGVEMVRSLGGVQRFMAWDKPILTDSGGFQVFSLSELRKVTENGVAFRSHLDGSSHMFTPESSIAAQIGLGADIIMAFDECTEHPAIRDRVRGSMEMTLRWLKRSRDHFEAHKEEVVWFGGVKHPTLSRNQGKNRAPSTAETAPLQNNDSDAGPSACSGQALKAGTTQGSASVEPGSTQALFGIVQGGMYPDLRRESAERTVEIDLPGYAIGGLSVGEPRAMTSEMVDAAMPYLPENKPRYLMGVGTPEEIVHYVAQGVDMMDCVLPTRAARHGLLFTSKGKISIKTERYARDEGPLDPKCACKVCQRYSRAYLRHLYASNELLAQVLNTVHNLAYYLDTMRRVRQAILLGEFATFLSGVRPPHLSVP
;
A
#
# COMPACT_ATOMS: atom_id res chain seq x y z
N MET A 1 6.42 20.69 2.34
CA MET A 1 6.98 20.57 0.95
C MET A 1 5.84 20.46 -0.04
N SER A 2 5.89 21.19 -1.17
CA SER A 2 4.97 20.95 -2.28
C SER A 2 5.27 19.61 -2.94
N PHE A 3 4.25 18.92 -3.45
CA PHE A 3 4.42 17.67 -4.20
C PHE A 3 5.30 17.90 -5.44
N ARG A 4 6.29 17.04 -5.65
CA ARG A 4 7.12 16.99 -6.86
C ARG A 4 7.63 15.59 -7.12
N PHE A 5 7.95 15.31 -8.37
CA PHE A 5 8.53 14.04 -8.81
C PHE A 5 9.81 14.29 -9.60
N GLU A 6 10.86 13.57 -9.26
CA GLU A 6 12.17 13.67 -9.89
C GLU A 6 12.63 12.29 -10.36
N ILE A 7 13.02 12.17 -11.63
CA ILE A 7 13.61 10.94 -12.18
C ILE A 7 15.11 10.99 -11.93
N GLU A 8 15.67 9.92 -11.35
CA GLU A 8 17.09 9.78 -11.06
C GLU A 8 17.82 8.97 -12.13
N ALA A 9 17.18 7.92 -12.65
CA ALA A 9 17.74 7.07 -13.70
C ALA A 9 16.63 6.42 -14.53
N THR A 10 16.99 6.01 -15.74
CA THR A 10 16.14 5.24 -16.65
C THR A 10 16.92 4.09 -17.27
N ASP A 11 16.26 2.95 -17.49
CA ASP A 11 16.78 1.81 -18.26
C ASP A 11 15.65 1.28 -19.14
N GLY A 12 15.72 1.57 -20.44
CA GLY A 12 14.59 1.43 -21.35
C GLY A 12 13.43 2.35 -20.96
N LYS A 13 12.21 1.80 -20.77
CA LYS A 13 11.06 2.54 -20.25
C LYS A 13 11.00 2.55 -18.72
N ALA A 14 11.77 1.68 -18.05
CA ALA A 14 11.80 1.61 -16.58
C ALA A 14 12.48 2.85 -15.99
N ARG A 15 11.94 3.36 -14.88
CA ARG A 15 12.38 4.60 -14.26
C ARG A 15 12.60 4.42 -12.77
N ALA A 16 13.71 4.94 -12.25
CA ALA A 16 13.93 5.14 -10.82
C ALA A 16 13.82 6.62 -10.51
N GLY A 17 13.02 6.99 -9.52
CA GLY A 17 12.80 8.39 -9.17
C GLY A 17 12.52 8.59 -7.68
N ARG A 18 12.23 9.83 -7.32
CA ARG A 18 11.80 10.25 -5.98
C ARG A 18 10.55 11.10 -6.08
N MET A 19 9.58 10.76 -5.26
CA MET A 19 8.35 11.50 -5.09
C MET A 19 8.37 12.16 -3.72
N PHE A 20 8.27 13.48 -3.69
CA PHE A 20 8.28 14.28 -2.47
C PHE A 20 6.84 14.58 -2.06
N THR A 21 6.49 14.26 -0.84
CA THR A 21 5.14 14.45 -0.27
C THR A 21 5.24 15.19 1.06
N PRO A 22 4.12 15.67 1.60
CA PRO A 22 4.11 16.31 2.92
C PRO A 22 4.73 15.48 4.03
N HIS A 23 4.51 14.14 4.06
CA HIS A 23 5.02 13.24 5.09
C HIS A 23 6.31 12.50 4.71
N GLY A 24 7.00 12.91 3.67
CA GLY A 24 8.32 12.37 3.33
C GLY A 24 8.53 12.05 1.86
N VAL A 25 9.65 11.40 1.59
CA VAL A 25 10.08 11.03 0.24
C VAL A 25 9.80 9.56 -0.01
N VAL A 26 9.22 9.25 -1.15
CA VAL A 26 8.96 7.89 -1.64
C VAL A 26 9.88 7.62 -2.81
N GLN A 27 10.63 6.52 -2.75
CA GLN A 27 11.48 6.06 -3.84
C GLN A 27 10.66 5.21 -4.81
N THR A 28 10.71 5.54 -6.10
CA THR A 28 10.03 4.77 -7.15
C THR A 28 11.03 3.94 -7.96
N PRO A 29 10.62 2.81 -8.55
CA PRO A 29 9.28 2.24 -8.50
C PRO A 29 8.93 1.73 -7.10
N VAL A 30 7.65 1.81 -6.70
CA VAL A 30 7.19 1.48 -5.35
C VAL A 30 5.97 0.57 -5.37
N PHE A 31 5.91 -0.35 -4.42
CA PHE A 31 4.72 -1.13 -4.10
C PHE A 31 4.08 -0.58 -2.81
N MET A 32 2.79 -0.31 -2.86
CA MET A 32 1.99 0.21 -1.75
C MET A 32 1.17 -0.91 -1.10
N PRO A 33 1.51 -1.33 0.13
CA PRO A 33 0.62 -2.22 0.89
C PRO A 33 -0.75 -1.58 1.15
N VAL A 34 -1.82 -2.37 1.01
CA VAL A 34 -3.19 -1.88 1.15
C VAL A 34 -3.65 -1.95 2.61
N GLY A 35 -3.95 -0.79 3.17
CA GLY A 35 -4.49 -0.58 4.51
C GLY A 35 -5.99 -0.28 4.48
N THR A 36 -6.85 -1.26 4.19
CA THR A 36 -8.28 -1.10 3.89
C THR A 36 -9.06 -0.26 4.92
N LEU A 37 -8.86 -0.49 6.21
CA LEU A 37 -9.53 0.18 7.33
C LEU A 37 -8.51 0.95 8.19
N GLY A 38 -7.57 1.65 7.57
CA GLY A 38 -6.46 2.28 8.29
C GLY A 38 -5.49 1.24 8.87
N THR A 39 -5.41 0.05 8.31
CA THR A 39 -4.47 -1.00 8.74
C THR A 39 -4.17 -1.97 7.60
N VAL A 40 -2.91 -2.31 7.43
CA VAL A 40 -2.52 -3.47 6.63
C VAL A 40 -2.86 -4.73 7.42
N LYS A 41 -3.76 -5.55 6.87
CA LYS A 41 -4.33 -6.68 7.63
C LYS A 41 -3.25 -7.58 8.24
N ALA A 42 -3.36 -7.78 9.55
CA ALA A 42 -2.48 -8.61 10.37
C ALA A 42 -1.02 -8.11 10.50
N VAL A 43 -0.73 -6.83 10.23
CA VAL A 43 0.62 -6.27 10.35
C VAL A 43 0.57 -4.94 11.11
N PRO A 44 1.23 -4.83 12.26
CA PRO A 44 1.35 -3.56 12.99
C PRO A 44 2.35 -2.62 12.30
N GLN A 45 2.26 -1.33 12.61
CA GLN A 45 3.01 -0.27 11.95
C GLN A 45 4.53 -0.40 12.12
N ASP A 46 5.01 -0.72 13.32
CA ASP A 46 6.43 -0.98 13.59
C ASP A 46 7.01 -2.07 12.66
N THR A 47 6.23 -3.11 12.40
CA THR A 47 6.63 -4.15 11.44
C THR A 47 6.66 -3.64 9.99
N LEU A 48 5.73 -2.76 9.59
CA LEU A 48 5.76 -2.13 8.27
C LEU A 48 6.98 -1.21 8.12
N GLU A 49 7.36 -0.50 9.18
CA GLU A 49 8.57 0.32 9.25
C GLU A 49 9.84 -0.53 9.12
N GLU A 50 9.93 -1.64 9.88
CA GLU A 50 11.03 -2.60 9.79
C GLU A 50 11.17 -3.21 8.38
N LEU A 51 10.06 -3.43 7.69
CA LEU A 51 10.05 -3.91 6.30
C LEU A 51 10.49 -2.84 5.30
N GLY A 52 10.58 -1.58 5.73
CA GLY A 52 10.94 -0.44 4.88
C GLY A 52 9.81 0.02 3.97
N VAL A 53 8.55 -0.09 4.42
CA VAL A 53 7.40 0.49 3.70
C VAL A 53 7.54 2.02 3.70
N GLU A 54 7.44 2.64 2.53
CA GLU A 54 7.58 4.09 2.36
C GLU A 54 6.23 4.80 2.21
N ILE A 55 5.22 4.11 1.68
CA ILE A 55 3.88 4.64 1.44
C ILE A 55 2.84 3.52 1.60
N LEU A 56 1.68 3.86 2.15
CA LEU A 56 0.51 2.97 2.25
C LEU A 56 -0.63 3.46 1.37
N LEU A 57 -1.48 2.54 0.94
CA LEU A 57 -2.78 2.88 0.35
C LEU A 57 -3.89 2.60 1.36
N ASN A 58 -4.77 3.57 1.60
CA ASN A 58 -5.99 3.41 2.38
C ASN A 58 -7.23 3.60 1.51
N ASN A 59 -8.30 2.85 1.83
CA ASN A 59 -9.52 2.92 1.03
C ASN A 59 -10.51 3.95 1.62
N THR A 60 -10.79 5.00 0.86
CA THR A 60 -11.70 6.09 1.25
C THR A 60 -13.09 5.58 1.60
N TYR A 61 -13.68 4.70 0.79
CA TYR A 61 -15.00 4.11 1.06
C TYR A 61 -15.10 3.49 2.44
N HIS A 62 -14.12 2.70 2.83
CA HIS A 62 -14.15 2.00 4.11
C HIS A 62 -13.98 2.96 5.29
N LEU A 63 -13.07 3.92 5.19
CA LEU A 63 -12.85 4.92 6.24
C LEU A 63 -13.99 5.93 6.34
N TYR A 64 -14.65 6.24 5.23
CA TYR A 64 -15.86 7.06 5.19
C TYR A 64 -17.02 6.39 5.95
N LEU A 65 -17.25 5.09 5.76
CA LEU A 65 -18.30 4.37 6.46
C LEU A 65 -17.93 4.11 7.94
N ARG A 66 -16.67 3.81 8.23
CA ARG A 66 -16.21 3.50 9.57
C ARG A 66 -14.70 3.77 9.72
N PRO A 67 -14.27 4.64 10.64
CA PRO A 67 -15.05 5.28 11.70
C PRO A 67 -15.82 6.54 11.27
N GLY A 68 -15.69 6.97 10.02
CA GLY A 68 -16.22 8.22 9.49
C GLY A 68 -15.13 9.29 9.37
N VAL A 69 -15.23 10.12 8.33
CA VAL A 69 -14.22 11.14 8.00
C VAL A 69 -14.03 12.15 9.13
N GLU A 70 -15.13 12.64 9.71
CA GLU A 70 -15.07 13.64 10.79
C GLU A 70 -14.36 13.12 12.04
N MET A 71 -14.54 11.84 12.36
CA MET A 71 -13.81 11.20 13.47
C MET A 71 -12.31 11.22 13.19
N VAL A 72 -11.87 10.77 12.01
CA VAL A 72 -10.44 10.74 11.63
C VAL A 72 -9.87 12.16 11.60
N ARG A 73 -10.60 13.13 11.02
CA ARG A 73 -10.22 14.55 10.97
C ARG A 73 -10.02 15.14 12.36
N SER A 74 -10.97 14.90 13.28
CA SER A 74 -10.90 15.41 14.67
C SER A 74 -9.72 14.85 15.46
N LEU A 75 -9.26 13.65 15.11
CA LEU A 75 -8.09 12.99 15.69
C LEU A 75 -6.77 13.37 15.00
N GLY A 76 -6.82 14.23 13.97
CA GLY A 76 -5.63 14.76 13.33
C GLY A 76 -5.22 14.07 12.04
N GLY A 77 -6.18 13.56 11.29
CA GLY A 77 -5.94 12.90 10.02
C GLY A 77 -5.54 11.43 10.15
N VAL A 78 -5.49 10.76 8.99
CA VAL A 78 -5.30 9.31 8.93
C VAL A 78 -3.93 8.86 9.42
N GLN A 79 -2.88 9.66 9.21
CA GLN A 79 -1.53 9.35 9.69
C GLN A 79 -1.50 9.28 11.22
N ARG A 80 -2.02 10.30 11.89
CA ARG A 80 -2.08 10.32 13.34
C ARG A 80 -3.02 9.24 13.90
N PHE A 81 -4.16 9.05 13.26
CA PHE A 81 -5.13 8.02 13.63
C PHE A 81 -4.51 6.61 13.58
N MET A 82 -3.68 6.33 12.57
CA MET A 82 -3.01 5.04 12.40
C MET A 82 -1.69 4.91 13.16
N ALA A 83 -1.16 5.97 13.76
CA ALA A 83 0.22 6.05 14.25
C ALA A 83 1.24 5.70 13.13
N TRP A 84 1.06 6.31 11.95
CA TRP A 84 1.91 6.15 10.77
C TRP A 84 2.35 7.53 10.29
N ASP A 85 3.65 7.83 10.36
CA ASP A 85 4.20 9.17 10.09
C ASP A 85 4.77 9.34 8.66
N LYS A 86 4.52 8.35 7.79
CA LYS A 86 4.97 8.35 6.39
C LYS A 86 3.80 8.60 5.43
N PRO A 87 4.09 8.77 4.12
CA PRO A 87 3.09 9.03 3.11
C PRO A 87 1.94 8.02 3.06
N ILE A 88 0.74 8.53 2.80
CA ILE A 88 -0.46 7.75 2.53
C ILE A 88 -1.10 8.24 1.24
N LEU A 89 -1.52 7.29 0.39
CA LEU A 89 -2.43 7.52 -0.72
C LEU A 89 -3.82 7.01 -0.32
N THR A 90 -4.87 7.79 -0.58
CA THR A 90 -6.25 7.31 -0.51
C THR A 90 -6.81 7.12 -1.92
N ASP A 91 -7.52 6.00 -2.14
CA ASP A 91 -8.26 5.81 -3.39
C ASP A 91 -9.52 6.69 -3.46
N SER A 92 -10.19 6.72 -4.63
CA SER A 92 -11.42 7.49 -4.83
C SER A 92 -12.64 6.94 -4.08
N GLY A 93 -12.61 5.67 -3.66
CA GLY A 93 -13.76 4.92 -3.15
C GLY A 93 -14.68 4.36 -4.26
N GLY A 94 -14.50 4.75 -5.51
CA GLY A 94 -15.34 4.34 -6.64
C GLY A 94 -15.41 2.84 -6.87
N PHE A 95 -14.25 2.16 -6.87
CA PHE A 95 -14.20 0.71 -7.06
C PHE A 95 -14.91 -0.08 -5.96
N GLN A 96 -14.80 0.34 -4.68
CA GLN A 96 -15.45 -0.34 -3.57
C GLN A 96 -16.97 -0.18 -3.61
N VAL A 97 -17.46 1.00 -3.98
CA VAL A 97 -18.88 1.20 -4.24
C VAL A 97 -19.35 0.31 -5.38
N PHE A 98 -18.49 0.16 -6.41
CA PHE A 98 -18.79 -0.75 -7.53
C PHE A 98 -18.82 -2.23 -7.10
N SER A 99 -17.84 -2.69 -6.33
CA SER A 99 -17.64 -4.12 -6.04
C SER A 99 -18.41 -4.66 -4.83
N LEU A 100 -18.75 -3.80 -3.85
CA LEU A 100 -19.32 -4.23 -2.55
C LEU A 100 -20.80 -3.88 -2.39
N SER A 101 -21.39 -3.06 -3.27
CA SER A 101 -22.78 -2.65 -3.17
C SER A 101 -23.64 -3.36 -4.22
N GLU A 102 -24.47 -4.30 -3.77
CA GLU A 102 -25.45 -4.99 -4.63
C GLU A 102 -26.53 -4.02 -5.15
N LEU A 103 -26.83 -2.97 -4.38
CA LEU A 103 -27.81 -1.94 -4.69
C LEU A 103 -27.12 -0.60 -4.92
N ARG A 104 -26.55 -0.44 -6.11
CA ARG A 104 -25.96 0.83 -6.54
C ARG A 104 -26.70 1.39 -7.76
N LYS A 105 -26.76 2.71 -7.82
CA LYS A 105 -27.27 3.44 -8.99
C LYS A 105 -26.24 4.49 -9.38
N VAL A 106 -25.63 4.30 -10.55
CA VAL A 106 -24.71 5.26 -11.16
C VAL A 106 -25.51 6.28 -11.96
N THR A 107 -25.22 7.55 -11.76
CA THR A 107 -25.83 8.67 -12.47
C THR A 107 -24.73 9.72 -12.77
N GLU A 108 -25.03 10.71 -13.60
CA GLU A 108 -24.09 11.81 -13.85
C GLU A 108 -23.69 12.55 -12.56
N ASN A 109 -24.57 12.62 -11.58
CA ASN A 109 -24.30 13.30 -10.31
C ASN A 109 -23.33 12.52 -9.42
N GLY A 110 -23.26 11.20 -9.56
CA GLY A 110 -22.44 10.30 -8.73
C GLY A 110 -23.11 8.94 -8.56
N VAL A 111 -22.74 8.22 -7.51
CA VAL A 111 -23.18 6.85 -7.22
C VAL A 111 -23.95 6.80 -5.91
N ALA A 112 -25.25 6.48 -6.00
CA ALA A 112 -26.08 6.15 -4.84
C ALA A 112 -25.86 4.67 -4.49
N PHE A 113 -25.65 4.37 -3.20
CA PHE A 113 -25.42 3.00 -2.73
C PHE A 113 -25.95 2.78 -1.30
N ARG A 114 -26.07 1.53 -0.91
CA ARG A 114 -26.33 1.14 0.47
C ARG A 114 -25.08 0.61 1.14
N SER A 115 -24.84 1.08 2.35
CA SER A 115 -23.74 0.60 3.20
C SER A 115 -23.88 -0.91 3.48
N HIS A 116 -22.82 -1.66 3.26
CA HIS A 116 -22.76 -3.08 3.61
C HIS A 116 -22.66 -3.35 5.12
N LEU A 117 -22.48 -2.29 5.93
CA LEU A 117 -22.34 -2.41 7.38
C LEU A 117 -23.69 -2.37 8.10
N ASP A 118 -24.58 -1.45 7.66
CA ASP A 118 -25.82 -1.13 8.36
C ASP A 118 -27.02 -0.88 7.42
N GLY A 119 -26.80 -0.97 6.09
CA GLY A 119 -27.84 -0.74 5.09
C GLY A 119 -28.21 0.72 4.87
N SER A 120 -27.54 1.68 5.52
CA SER A 120 -27.80 3.12 5.33
C SER A 120 -27.55 3.55 3.88
N SER A 121 -28.35 4.53 3.41
CA SER A 121 -28.25 5.04 2.05
C SER A 121 -27.23 6.19 1.98
N HIS A 122 -26.32 6.12 1.02
CA HIS A 122 -25.29 7.11 0.79
C HIS A 122 -25.26 7.54 -0.66
N MET A 123 -24.71 8.73 -0.90
CA MET A 123 -24.43 9.26 -2.23
C MET A 123 -22.98 9.72 -2.30
N PHE A 124 -22.16 9.04 -3.12
CA PHE A 124 -20.83 9.51 -3.48
C PHE A 124 -20.90 10.29 -4.78
N THR A 125 -20.46 11.53 -4.71
CA THR A 125 -20.24 12.40 -5.87
C THR A 125 -18.72 12.67 -5.99
N PRO A 126 -18.23 13.17 -7.13
CA PRO A 126 -16.86 13.64 -7.23
C PRO A 126 -16.46 14.58 -6.09
N GLU A 127 -17.33 15.51 -5.74
CA GLU A 127 -17.09 16.48 -4.66
C GLU A 127 -17.01 15.82 -3.30
N SER A 128 -17.96 14.92 -2.97
CA SER A 128 -17.98 14.27 -1.66
C SER A 128 -16.81 13.27 -1.48
N SER A 129 -16.38 12.61 -2.57
CA SER A 129 -15.18 11.77 -2.54
C SER A 129 -13.93 12.59 -2.24
N ILE A 130 -13.75 13.73 -2.93
CA ILE A 130 -12.61 14.63 -2.68
C ILE A 130 -12.68 15.23 -1.27
N ALA A 131 -13.86 15.69 -0.82
CA ALA A 131 -14.05 16.20 0.53
C ALA A 131 -13.68 15.16 1.60
N ALA A 132 -14.05 13.89 1.38
CA ALA A 132 -13.68 12.80 2.26
C ALA A 132 -12.15 12.60 2.32
N GLN A 133 -11.47 12.60 1.19
CA GLN A 133 -10.02 12.43 1.12
C GLN A 133 -9.25 13.64 1.71
N ILE A 134 -9.76 14.87 1.53
CA ILE A 134 -9.24 16.07 2.20
C ILE A 134 -9.40 15.91 3.72
N GLY A 135 -10.57 15.50 4.18
CA GLY A 135 -10.83 15.29 5.62
C GLY A 135 -10.01 14.17 6.24
N LEU A 136 -9.70 13.11 5.48
CA LEU A 136 -8.78 12.05 5.91
C LEU A 136 -7.33 12.53 6.01
N GLY A 137 -6.90 13.50 5.20
CA GLY A 137 -5.57 14.09 5.28
C GLY A 137 -4.46 13.23 4.63
N ALA A 138 -4.76 12.45 3.58
CA ALA A 138 -3.76 11.70 2.84
C ALA A 138 -2.84 12.60 2.01
N ASP A 139 -1.61 12.17 1.71
CA ASP A 139 -0.66 12.94 0.88
C ASP A 139 -1.06 12.97 -0.59
N ILE A 140 -1.56 11.84 -1.09
CA ILE A 140 -2.02 11.68 -2.46
C ILE A 140 -3.50 11.24 -2.41
N ILE A 141 -4.32 11.90 -3.21
CA ILE A 141 -5.74 11.62 -3.35
C ILE A 141 -6.09 11.35 -4.81
N MET A 142 -7.13 10.57 -5.03
CA MET A 142 -7.54 10.13 -6.37
C MET A 142 -8.83 10.81 -6.80
N ALA A 143 -8.89 11.25 -8.05
CA ALA A 143 -10.14 11.71 -8.65
C ALA A 143 -11.20 10.60 -8.65
N PHE A 144 -12.48 10.99 -8.51
CA PHE A 144 -13.56 10.03 -8.52
C PHE A 144 -13.81 9.51 -9.95
N ASP A 145 -13.89 8.19 -10.10
CA ASP A 145 -13.98 7.51 -11.39
C ASP A 145 -15.05 6.42 -11.39
N GLU A 146 -15.46 6.01 -12.57
CA GLU A 146 -16.31 4.83 -12.78
C GLU A 146 -15.48 3.69 -13.37
N CYS A 147 -15.30 2.61 -12.60
CA CYS A 147 -14.73 1.36 -13.09
C CYS A 147 -15.83 0.51 -13.72
N THR A 148 -15.67 0.15 -15.00
CA THR A 148 -16.59 -0.76 -15.69
C THR A 148 -16.28 -2.22 -15.38
N GLU A 149 -17.33 -3.05 -15.45
CA GLU A 149 -17.21 -4.50 -15.40
C GLU A 149 -16.45 -5.07 -16.60
N HIS A 150 -15.92 -6.28 -16.45
CA HIS A 150 -15.38 -7.05 -17.59
C HIS A 150 -16.12 -8.39 -17.70
N PRO A 151 -16.57 -8.78 -18.91
CA PRO A 151 -16.55 -8.02 -20.18
C PRO A 151 -17.60 -6.92 -20.22
N ALA A 152 -17.31 -5.82 -20.91
CA ALA A 152 -18.28 -4.75 -21.20
C ALA A 152 -18.22 -4.38 -22.69
N ILE A 153 -19.39 -4.04 -23.25
CA ILE A 153 -19.49 -3.58 -24.63
C ILE A 153 -18.91 -2.18 -24.80
N ARG A 154 -18.41 -1.88 -26.01
CA ARG A 154 -17.71 -0.63 -26.30
C ARG A 154 -18.49 0.64 -25.91
N ASP A 155 -19.78 0.71 -26.23
CA ASP A 155 -20.59 1.90 -25.95
C ASP A 155 -20.75 2.14 -24.43
N ARG A 156 -20.86 1.05 -23.65
CA ARG A 156 -20.87 1.13 -22.17
C ARG A 156 -19.56 1.68 -21.64
N VAL A 157 -18.43 1.18 -22.15
CA VAL A 157 -17.08 1.62 -21.77
C VAL A 157 -16.86 3.08 -22.17
N ARG A 158 -17.26 3.48 -23.39
CA ARG A 158 -17.16 4.87 -23.85
C ARG A 158 -17.99 5.81 -22.95
N GLY A 159 -19.23 5.44 -22.65
CA GLY A 159 -20.08 6.23 -21.75
C GLY A 159 -19.47 6.42 -20.35
N SER A 160 -18.88 5.36 -19.80
CA SER A 160 -18.20 5.39 -18.52
C SER A 160 -16.94 6.26 -18.56
N MET A 161 -16.12 6.13 -19.61
CA MET A 161 -14.94 6.96 -19.82
C MET A 161 -15.31 8.45 -19.90
N GLU A 162 -16.30 8.80 -20.66
CA GLU A 162 -16.78 10.19 -20.80
C GLU A 162 -17.29 10.74 -19.45
N MET A 163 -18.01 9.94 -18.68
CA MET A 163 -18.47 10.33 -17.37
C MET A 163 -17.30 10.51 -16.40
N THR A 164 -16.32 9.61 -16.41
CA THR A 164 -15.11 9.72 -15.60
C THR A 164 -14.34 11.02 -15.90
N LEU A 165 -14.25 11.42 -17.18
CA LEU A 165 -13.60 12.68 -17.56
C LEU A 165 -14.35 13.91 -17.03
N ARG A 166 -15.69 13.89 -17.05
CA ARG A 166 -16.49 14.97 -16.43
C ARG A 166 -16.34 14.97 -14.90
N TRP A 167 -16.33 13.80 -14.28
CA TRP A 167 -16.10 13.67 -12.84
C TRP A 167 -14.69 14.09 -12.42
N LEU A 168 -13.70 13.83 -13.26
CA LEU A 168 -12.33 14.30 -13.03
C LEU A 168 -12.27 15.82 -12.95
N LYS A 169 -12.95 16.52 -13.88
CA LYS A 169 -13.03 17.98 -13.86
C LYS A 169 -13.70 18.49 -12.58
N ARG A 170 -14.84 17.90 -12.20
CA ARG A 170 -15.54 18.24 -10.94
C ARG A 170 -14.69 17.96 -9.71
N SER A 171 -13.96 16.82 -9.68
CA SER A 171 -13.02 16.48 -8.61
C SER A 171 -11.90 17.53 -8.49
N ARG A 172 -11.30 17.94 -9.62
CA ARG A 172 -10.27 18.96 -9.67
C ARG A 172 -10.81 20.31 -9.19
N ASP A 173 -11.97 20.74 -9.68
CA ASP A 173 -12.56 22.03 -9.34
C ASP A 173 -12.89 22.11 -7.83
N HIS A 174 -13.43 21.04 -7.26
CA HIS A 174 -13.68 20.95 -5.83
C HIS A 174 -12.38 20.92 -5.01
N PHE A 175 -11.39 20.17 -5.45
CA PHE A 175 -10.07 20.12 -4.80
C PHE A 175 -9.42 21.50 -4.75
N GLU A 176 -9.36 22.20 -5.87
CA GLU A 176 -8.76 23.54 -5.93
C GLU A 176 -9.45 24.55 -5.00
N ALA A 177 -10.77 24.42 -4.83
CA ALA A 177 -11.54 25.30 -3.94
C ALA A 177 -11.33 24.98 -2.44
N HIS A 178 -10.94 23.74 -2.08
CA HIS A 178 -10.96 23.27 -0.68
C HIS A 178 -9.62 22.67 -0.21
N LYS A 179 -8.57 22.64 -1.03
CA LYS A 179 -7.28 21.99 -0.71
C LYS A 179 -6.61 22.54 0.56
N GLU A 180 -6.88 23.78 0.93
CA GLU A 180 -6.36 24.41 2.16
C GLU A 180 -7.08 23.93 3.43
N GLU A 181 -8.18 23.17 3.31
CA GLU A 181 -8.92 22.62 4.43
C GLU A 181 -8.29 21.34 4.99
N VAL A 182 -7.26 20.82 4.35
CA VAL A 182 -6.52 19.65 4.83
C VAL A 182 -5.91 19.94 6.21
N VAL A 183 -6.06 18.98 7.12
CA VAL A 183 -5.51 19.11 8.47
C VAL A 183 -4.27 18.25 8.58
N TRP A 184 -3.11 18.93 8.65
CA TRP A 184 -1.82 18.30 8.89
C TRP A 184 -1.46 18.39 10.36
N PHE A 185 -1.27 17.24 10.99
CA PHE A 185 -0.68 17.20 12.32
C PHE A 185 0.79 16.80 12.19
N GLY A 186 1.68 17.72 12.50
CA GLY A 186 3.12 17.47 12.47
C GLY A 186 3.52 16.39 13.46
N GLY A 187 4.04 15.28 12.94
CA GLY A 187 4.62 14.16 13.67
C GLY A 187 3.66 13.40 14.58
N VAL A 188 3.71 12.08 14.52
CA VAL A 188 3.01 11.21 15.47
C VAL A 188 3.65 11.40 16.84
N LYS A 189 2.98 12.10 17.76
CA LYS A 189 3.33 12.00 19.17
C LYS A 189 2.88 10.61 19.64
N HIS A 190 3.78 9.65 19.61
CA HIS A 190 3.56 8.40 20.31
C HIS A 190 3.11 8.77 21.74
N PRO A 191 2.03 8.13 22.26
CA PRO A 191 1.73 8.28 23.67
C PRO A 191 3.00 7.92 24.43
N THR A 192 3.66 8.90 25.01
CA THR A 192 4.71 8.63 25.96
C THR A 192 4.02 7.85 27.07
N LEU A 193 4.23 6.54 27.09
CA LEU A 193 4.00 5.77 28.29
C LEU A 193 4.86 6.47 29.33
N SER A 194 4.24 7.41 30.08
CA SER A 194 4.89 7.93 31.24
C SER A 194 5.16 6.70 32.10
N ARG A 195 6.42 6.29 32.17
CA ARG A 195 6.86 5.42 33.23
C ARG A 195 6.52 6.19 34.48
N ASN A 196 5.33 5.94 35.03
CA ASN A 196 5.06 6.23 36.39
C ASN A 196 6.17 5.53 37.18
N GLN A 197 7.17 6.29 37.55
CA GLN A 197 8.01 5.95 38.68
C GLN A 197 7.11 6.05 39.92
N GLY A 198 6.08 5.19 39.93
CA GLY A 198 5.30 4.94 41.13
C GLY A 198 6.27 4.30 42.12
N LYS A 199 6.64 5.10 43.12
CA LYS A 199 7.15 4.60 44.41
C LYS A 199 6.08 3.63 44.94
N ASN A 200 6.15 2.38 44.54
CA ASN A 200 5.47 1.31 45.26
C ASN A 200 6.23 1.09 46.54
N ARG A 201 5.83 1.85 47.53
CA ARG A 201 6.09 1.54 48.94
C ARG A 201 5.17 0.36 49.28
N ALA A 202 5.77 -0.83 49.27
CA ALA A 202 5.10 -2.02 49.79
C ALA A 202 4.81 -1.83 51.28
N PRO A 203 3.63 -2.25 51.77
CA PRO A 203 3.39 -2.30 53.20
C PRO A 203 4.26 -3.40 53.83
N SER A 204 5.05 -2.99 54.84
CA SER A 204 5.73 -3.91 55.72
C SER A 204 4.69 -4.61 56.60
N THR A 205 4.69 -5.91 56.65
CA THR A 205 4.60 -6.75 57.86
C THR A 205 4.48 -8.22 57.48
N ALA A 206 5.48 -9.00 57.80
CA ALA A 206 5.40 -10.23 58.59
C ALA A 206 6.76 -10.90 58.62
N GLU A 207 7.27 -11.00 59.85
CA GLU A 207 8.43 -11.80 60.21
C GLU A 207 8.26 -13.27 59.86
N THR A 208 9.33 -13.89 59.36
CA THR A 208 9.78 -15.21 59.87
C THR A 208 11.21 -15.51 59.36
N ALA A 209 11.95 -16.12 60.23
CA ALA A 209 13.38 -16.29 60.41
C ALA A 209 14.10 -17.16 59.34
N PRO A 210 15.43 -17.29 59.46
CA PRO A 210 16.34 -17.57 58.36
C PRO A 210 16.73 -19.04 58.25
N LEU A 211 17.13 -19.46 57.03
CA LEU A 211 17.94 -20.66 56.83
C LEU A 211 19.24 -20.30 56.09
N GLN A 212 20.31 -20.72 56.71
CA GLN A 212 21.71 -20.51 56.39
C GLN A 212 22.25 -21.41 55.27
N ASN A 213 23.23 -20.86 54.53
CA ASN A 213 24.46 -21.47 54.00
C ASN A 213 24.36 -22.50 52.85
N ASN A 214 25.14 -22.39 51.80
CA ASN A 214 26.60 -22.43 51.72
C ASN A 214 27.13 -22.09 50.34
N ASP A 215 28.24 -21.39 50.35
CA ASP A 215 29.35 -21.19 49.46
C ASP A 215 29.53 -22.07 48.23
N SER A 216 29.87 -21.44 47.06
CA SER A 216 31.25 -21.54 46.52
C SER A 216 31.42 -20.78 45.22
N ASP A 217 32.43 -19.96 45.19
CA ASP A 217 33.21 -19.33 44.14
C ASP A 217 33.10 -19.80 42.71
N ALA A 218 32.95 -18.81 41.80
CA ALA A 218 33.73 -18.69 40.55
C ALA A 218 33.57 -17.28 39.97
N GLY A 219 34.67 -16.55 39.84
CA GLY A 219 34.77 -15.16 39.49
C GLY A 219 34.50 -14.84 38.00
N PRO A 220 34.47 -13.55 37.64
CA PRO A 220 33.85 -13.05 36.43
C PRO A 220 34.82 -13.05 35.22
N SER A 221 34.35 -13.61 34.10
CA SER A 221 34.94 -13.39 32.78
C SER A 221 34.28 -12.20 32.13
N ALA A 222 35.02 -11.12 31.94
CA ALA A 222 34.63 -9.93 31.22
C ALA A 222 34.58 -10.21 29.71
N CYS A 223 33.42 -10.21 29.11
CA CYS A 223 33.26 -10.06 27.67
C CYS A 223 32.88 -8.62 27.35
N SER A 224 33.82 -7.91 26.73
CA SER A 224 33.64 -6.58 26.16
C SER A 224 32.62 -6.60 25.01
N GLY A 225 31.41 -6.19 25.30
CA GLY A 225 30.38 -5.91 24.29
C GLY A 225 30.65 -4.55 23.65
N GLN A 226 31.11 -4.54 22.41
CA GLN A 226 31.06 -3.33 21.58
C GLN A 226 29.59 -2.97 21.32
N ALA A 227 29.15 -1.84 21.86
CA ALA A 227 27.88 -1.24 21.54
C ALA A 227 27.87 -0.80 20.07
N LEU A 228 27.09 -1.48 19.24
CA LEU A 228 26.69 -0.98 17.94
C LEU A 228 25.95 0.34 18.18
N LYS A 229 26.52 1.42 17.68
CA LYS A 229 25.88 2.74 17.65
C LYS A 229 24.57 2.61 16.85
N ALA A 230 23.45 2.76 17.54
CA ALA A 230 22.15 2.95 16.91
C ALA A 230 22.25 4.15 15.96
N GLY A 231 21.93 3.91 14.69
CA GLY A 231 21.83 4.97 13.71
C GLY A 231 20.80 5.99 14.18
N THR A 232 21.14 7.26 14.06
CA THR A 232 20.28 8.41 14.33
C THR A 232 18.93 8.20 13.67
N THR A 233 17.89 8.06 14.48
CA THR A 233 16.49 8.23 14.07
C THR A 233 16.37 9.63 13.47
N GLN A 234 16.12 9.70 12.15
CA GLN A 234 15.71 10.94 11.52
C GLN A 234 14.43 11.39 12.22
N GLY A 235 14.47 12.59 12.81
CA GLY A 235 13.34 13.18 13.50
C GLY A 235 12.12 13.23 12.56
N SER A 236 10.94 13.00 13.11
CA SER A 236 9.66 13.17 12.43
C SER A 236 9.64 14.53 11.72
N ALA A 237 9.59 14.50 10.38
CA ALA A 237 9.51 15.72 9.59
C ALA A 237 8.17 16.40 9.91
N SER A 238 8.22 17.61 10.47
CA SER A 238 7.03 18.46 10.59
C SER A 238 6.57 18.84 9.18
N VAL A 239 5.28 18.67 8.89
CA VAL A 239 4.70 19.10 7.62
C VAL A 239 4.83 20.63 7.54
N GLU A 240 5.38 21.14 6.44
CA GLU A 240 5.56 22.58 6.26
C GLU A 240 4.21 23.28 6.08
N PRO A 241 4.02 24.48 6.66
CA PRO A 241 2.83 25.30 6.41
C PRO A 241 2.64 25.54 4.91
N GLY A 242 1.39 25.44 4.43
CA GLY A 242 1.07 25.58 3.00
C GLY A 242 1.34 24.34 2.13
N SER A 243 1.70 23.21 2.73
CA SER A 243 1.72 21.94 2.01
C SER A 243 0.29 21.51 1.65
N THR A 244 0.11 21.05 0.41
CA THR A 244 -1.18 20.54 -0.08
C THR A 244 -1.07 19.09 -0.52
N GLN A 245 -2.21 18.40 -0.55
CA GLN A 245 -2.33 17.06 -1.13
C GLN A 245 -2.04 17.11 -2.63
N ALA A 246 -1.68 15.96 -3.21
CA ALA A 246 -1.56 15.80 -4.65
C ALA A 246 -2.77 15.04 -5.21
N LEU A 247 -3.56 15.68 -6.07
CA LEU A 247 -4.66 15.03 -6.76
C LEU A 247 -4.15 14.30 -8.01
N PHE A 248 -4.41 12.99 -8.12
CA PHE A 248 -4.10 12.19 -9.30
C PHE A 248 -5.35 11.93 -10.14
N GLY A 249 -5.20 12.01 -11.47
CA GLY A 249 -6.22 11.61 -12.43
C GLY A 249 -6.23 10.10 -12.68
N ILE A 250 -7.36 9.55 -13.10
CA ILE A 250 -7.51 8.13 -13.42
C ILE A 250 -7.92 7.96 -14.87
N VAL A 251 -7.09 7.27 -15.65
CA VAL A 251 -7.35 6.88 -17.03
C VAL A 251 -8.21 5.62 -17.04
N GLN A 252 -9.41 5.70 -17.63
CA GLN A 252 -10.31 4.60 -17.88
C GLN A 252 -10.33 4.22 -19.39
N GLY A 253 -11.21 3.35 -19.83
CA GLY A 253 -11.31 2.95 -21.26
C GLY A 253 -11.51 1.46 -21.47
N GLY A 254 -11.72 0.69 -20.37
CA GLY A 254 -11.95 -0.77 -20.40
C GLY A 254 -10.84 -1.50 -21.15
N MET A 255 -11.23 -2.47 -21.97
CA MET A 255 -10.30 -3.28 -22.78
C MET A 255 -10.28 -2.82 -24.25
N TYR A 256 -10.33 -1.49 -24.48
CA TYR A 256 -10.30 -0.89 -25.80
C TYR A 256 -9.11 0.07 -25.91
N PRO A 257 -8.03 -0.30 -26.65
CA PRO A 257 -6.79 0.48 -26.73
C PRO A 257 -7.00 1.93 -27.16
N ASP A 258 -7.88 2.17 -28.12
CA ASP A 258 -8.20 3.51 -28.61
C ASP A 258 -8.95 4.37 -27.57
N LEU A 259 -9.83 3.76 -26.74
CA LEU A 259 -10.46 4.47 -25.62
C LEU A 259 -9.46 4.74 -24.50
N ARG A 260 -8.52 3.83 -24.22
CA ARG A 260 -7.41 4.06 -23.28
C ARG A 260 -6.55 5.24 -23.70
N ARG A 261 -6.21 5.31 -24.99
CA ARG A 261 -5.49 6.43 -25.56
C ARG A 261 -6.27 7.74 -25.39
N GLU A 262 -7.52 7.78 -25.87
CA GLU A 262 -8.38 8.97 -25.82
C GLU A 262 -8.54 9.45 -24.36
N SER A 263 -8.77 8.53 -23.44
CA SER A 263 -8.87 8.81 -22.00
C SER A 263 -7.57 9.42 -21.45
N ALA A 264 -6.41 8.84 -21.79
CA ALA A 264 -5.12 9.35 -21.35
C ALA A 264 -4.85 10.77 -21.86
N GLU A 265 -5.02 11.00 -23.17
CA GLU A 265 -4.84 12.31 -23.79
C GLU A 265 -5.70 13.39 -23.09
N ARG A 266 -6.99 13.13 -22.91
CA ARG A 266 -7.94 14.08 -22.30
C ARG A 266 -7.75 14.24 -20.77
N THR A 267 -7.29 13.21 -20.07
CA THR A 267 -6.97 13.29 -18.63
C THR A 267 -5.75 14.18 -18.41
N VAL A 268 -4.75 14.09 -19.29
CA VAL A 268 -3.51 14.88 -19.19
C VAL A 268 -3.75 16.36 -19.48
N GLU A 269 -4.74 16.74 -20.30
CA GLU A 269 -5.09 18.15 -20.54
C GLU A 269 -5.43 18.92 -19.25
N ILE A 270 -5.79 18.22 -18.17
CA ILE A 270 -6.12 18.86 -16.87
C ILE A 270 -4.86 19.23 -16.06
N ASP A 271 -3.69 18.75 -16.45
CA ASP A 271 -2.38 19.00 -15.84
C ASP A 271 -2.35 18.75 -14.32
N LEU A 272 -2.48 17.51 -13.94
CA LEU A 272 -2.43 17.06 -12.55
C LEU A 272 -1.01 16.66 -12.11
N PRO A 273 -0.75 16.59 -10.78
CA PRO A 273 0.54 16.16 -10.23
C PRO A 273 0.94 14.71 -10.60
N GLY A 274 -0.02 13.82 -10.90
CA GLY A 274 0.22 12.44 -11.28
C GLY A 274 -0.98 11.78 -11.93
N TYR A 275 -0.76 10.61 -12.51
CA TYR A 275 -1.77 9.90 -13.30
C TYR A 275 -1.79 8.42 -12.97
N ALA A 276 -3.00 7.86 -12.84
CA ALA A 276 -3.22 6.44 -12.65
C ALA A 276 -3.88 5.79 -13.87
N ILE A 277 -3.61 4.51 -14.07
CA ILE A 277 -4.33 3.64 -15.01
C ILE A 277 -5.24 2.75 -14.15
N GLY A 278 -6.56 2.99 -14.25
CA GLY A 278 -7.58 2.25 -13.52
C GLY A 278 -8.39 1.30 -14.39
N GLY A 279 -9.35 0.59 -13.80
CA GLY A 279 -10.27 -0.30 -14.50
C GLY A 279 -9.58 -1.50 -15.16
N LEU A 280 -8.49 -1.98 -14.58
CA LEU A 280 -7.77 -3.20 -14.92
C LEU A 280 -7.77 -4.16 -13.72
N SER A 281 -7.40 -5.43 -13.91
CA SER A 281 -7.51 -6.51 -12.90
C SER A 281 -8.95 -6.73 -12.40
N VAL A 282 -9.92 -6.56 -13.29
CA VAL A 282 -11.35 -6.75 -13.01
C VAL A 282 -11.91 -8.07 -13.59
N GLY A 283 -11.02 -9.00 -13.96
CA GLY A 283 -11.35 -10.34 -14.46
C GLY A 283 -10.86 -10.63 -15.86
N GLU A 284 -10.20 -9.70 -16.53
CA GLU A 284 -9.60 -9.88 -17.86
C GLU A 284 -8.34 -10.75 -17.80
N PRO A 285 -7.97 -11.40 -18.93
CA PRO A 285 -6.68 -12.08 -19.08
C PRO A 285 -5.50 -11.10 -18.88
N ARG A 286 -4.44 -11.55 -18.21
CA ARG A 286 -3.25 -10.75 -17.89
C ARG A 286 -2.55 -10.13 -19.11
N ALA A 287 -2.54 -10.85 -20.25
CA ALA A 287 -2.00 -10.31 -21.50
C ALA A 287 -2.77 -9.06 -21.95
N MET A 288 -4.09 -9.06 -21.76
CA MET A 288 -4.94 -7.91 -22.07
C MET A 288 -4.68 -6.73 -21.14
N THR A 289 -4.46 -6.99 -19.85
CA THR A 289 -4.03 -5.95 -18.90
C THR A 289 -2.76 -5.25 -19.38
N SER A 290 -1.73 -6.04 -19.77
CA SER A 290 -0.46 -5.52 -20.27
C SER A 290 -0.63 -4.70 -21.55
N GLU A 291 -1.46 -5.17 -22.49
CA GLU A 291 -1.80 -4.44 -23.71
C GLU A 291 -2.47 -3.09 -23.42
N MET A 292 -3.39 -3.04 -22.45
CA MET A 292 -4.06 -1.79 -22.07
C MET A 292 -3.11 -0.80 -21.37
N VAL A 293 -2.13 -1.30 -20.63
CA VAL A 293 -1.06 -0.46 -20.08
C VAL A 293 -0.24 0.15 -21.23
N ASP A 294 0.20 -0.65 -22.19
CA ASP A 294 0.95 -0.15 -23.36
C ASP A 294 0.13 0.84 -24.21
N ALA A 295 -1.18 0.69 -24.26
CA ALA A 295 -2.06 1.61 -24.98
C ALA A 295 -2.20 2.99 -24.31
N ALA A 296 -2.08 3.08 -22.97
CA ALA A 296 -2.20 4.33 -22.23
C ALA A 296 -0.85 5.03 -21.96
N MET A 297 0.19 4.26 -21.66
CA MET A 297 1.49 4.78 -21.20
C MET A 297 2.15 5.83 -22.08
N PRO A 298 2.14 5.73 -23.44
CA PRO A 298 2.78 6.73 -24.30
C PRO A 298 2.17 8.13 -24.21
N TYR A 299 0.96 8.24 -23.69
CA TYR A 299 0.20 9.51 -23.57
C TYR A 299 0.29 10.11 -22.17
N LEU A 300 0.91 9.43 -21.21
CA LEU A 300 1.16 9.95 -19.89
C LEU A 300 2.50 10.72 -19.83
N PRO A 301 2.55 11.91 -19.17
CA PRO A 301 3.75 12.71 -19.09
C PRO A 301 4.94 11.96 -18.48
N GLU A 302 6.14 12.20 -19.01
CA GLU A 302 7.36 11.58 -18.51
C GLU A 302 7.80 12.16 -17.16
N ASN A 303 7.53 13.41 -16.91
CA ASN A 303 7.92 14.13 -15.68
C ASN A 303 6.89 13.99 -14.52
N LYS A 304 5.89 13.13 -14.67
CA LYS A 304 4.88 12.86 -13.64
C LYS A 304 4.91 11.38 -13.23
N PRO A 305 4.56 11.04 -11.97
CA PRO A 305 4.44 9.65 -11.55
C PRO A 305 3.26 8.96 -12.24
N ARG A 306 3.45 7.69 -12.56
CA ARG A 306 2.50 6.81 -13.26
C ARG A 306 2.13 5.64 -12.37
N TYR A 307 0.88 5.57 -11.99
CA TYR A 307 0.35 4.58 -11.05
C TYR A 307 -0.54 3.56 -11.76
N LEU A 308 -0.25 2.28 -11.64
CA LEU A 308 -1.11 1.20 -12.12
C LEU A 308 -1.84 0.58 -10.93
N MET A 309 -3.18 0.71 -10.93
CA MET A 309 -4.03 0.38 -9.79
C MET A 309 -4.37 -1.12 -9.69
N GLY A 310 -4.29 -1.68 -8.49
CA GLY A 310 -4.85 -2.99 -8.15
C GLY A 310 -4.11 -4.21 -8.71
N VAL A 311 -2.85 -4.07 -9.08
CA VAL A 311 -2.03 -5.13 -9.70
C VAL A 311 -0.78 -5.43 -8.89
N GLY A 312 -0.19 -6.55 -8.89
CA GLY A 312 -0.27 -7.83 -9.53
C GLY A 312 0.57 -8.83 -8.71
N THR A 313 1.01 -9.95 -9.29
CA THR A 313 2.03 -10.83 -8.69
C THR A 313 3.41 -10.18 -8.71
N PRO A 314 4.40 -10.69 -7.93
CA PRO A 314 5.77 -10.15 -7.96
C PRO A 314 6.38 -10.12 -9.36
N GLU A 315 6.09 -11.12 -10.19
CA GLU A 315 6.56 -11.18 -11.56
C GLU A 315 5.90 -10.10 -12.43
N GLU A 316 4.58 -9.91 -12.28
CA GLU A 316 3.83 -8.91 -13.05
C GLU A 316 4.29 -7.49 -12.75
N ILE A 317 4.53 -7.14 -11.47
CA ILE A 317 4.97 -5.79 -11.12
C ILE A 317 6.31 -5.44 -11.75
N VAL A 318 7.23 -6.41 -11.93
CA VAL A 318 8.50 -6.18 -12.64
C VAL A 318 8.25 -5.88 -14.12
N HIS A 319 7.33 -6.60 -14.76
CA HIS A 319 6.96 -6.34 -16.16
C HIS A 319 6.25 -4.99 -16.34
N TYR A 320 5.41 -4.57 -15.40
CA TYR A 320 4.79 -3.23 -15.45
C TYR A 320 5.81 -2.11 -15.24
N VAL A 321 6.82 -2.32 -14.41
CA VAL A 321 7.96 -1.38 -14.33
C VAL A 321 8.68 -1.28 -15.67
N ALA A 322 8.87 -2.40 -16.39
CA ALA A 322 9.43 -2.40 -17.74
C ALA A 322 8.59 -1.61 -18.75
N GLN A 323 7.30 -1.45 -18.53
CA GLN A 323 6.39 -0.62 -19.32
C GLN A 323 6.41 0.87 -18.90
N GLY A 324 7.12 1.23 -17.80
CA GLY A 324 7.27 2.60 -17.31
C GLY A 324 6.35 2.98 -16.15
N VAL A 325 5.78 2.00 -15.44
CA VAL A 325 4.97 2.21 -14.23
C VAL A 325 5.88 2.49 -13.02
N ASP A 326 5.52 3.49 -12.20
CA ASP A 326 6.27 3.89 -11.01
C ASP A 326 5.65 3.42 -9.70
N MET A 327 4.33 3.31 -9.66
CA MET A 327 3.58 3.01 -8.43
C MET A 327 2.59 1.87 -8.70
N MET A 328 2.48 0.96 -7.75
CA MET A 328 1.51 -0.15 -7.80
C MET A 328 1.03 -0.49 -6.40
N ASP A 329 -0.20 -0.94 -6.30
CA ASP A 329 -0.78 -1.52 -5.10
C ASP A 329 -1.44 -2.86 -5.42
N CYS A 330 -1.58 -3.71 -4.43
CA CYS A 330 -2.37 -4.92 -4.56
C CYS A 330 -2.70 -5.52 -3.18
N VAL A 331 -3.88 -6.07 -3.02
CA VAL A 331 -4.26 -6.85 -1.83
C VAL A 331 -3.64 -8.25 -1.82
N LEU A 332 -3.05 -8.68 -2.94
CA LEU A 332 -2.60 -10.05 -3.14
C LEU A 332 -1.60 -10.55 -2.08
N PRO A 333 -0.54 -9.81 -1.69
CA PRO A 333 0.41 -10.32 -0.70
C PRO A 333 -0.26 -10.65 0.64
N THR A 334 -1.15 -9.78 1.12
CA THR A 334 -1.86 -9.99 2.38
C THR A 334 -3.01 -11.00 2.24
N ARG A 335 -3.74 -10.98 1.13
CA ARG A 335 -4.84 -11.92 0.86
C ARG A 335 -4.33 -13.34 0.69
N ALA A 336 -3.32 -13.54 -0.16
CA ALA A 336 -2.70 -14.84 -0.41
C ALA A 336 -2.13 -15.44 0.88
N ALA A 337 -1.43 -14.66 1.70
CA ALA A 337 -0.88 -15.07 2.98
C ALA A 337 -1.94 -15.66 3.93
N ARG A 338 -3.07 -14.97 4.05
CA ARG A 338 -4.19 -15.46 4.90
C ARG A 338 -4.82 -16.76 4.37
N HIS A 339 -4.65 -17.03 3.08
CA HIS A 339 -5.06 -18.30 2.47
C HIS A 339 -3.92 -19.33 2.39
N GLY A 340 -2.78 -19.06 3.04
CA GLY A 340 -1.64 -19.98 3.12
C GLY A 340 -0.82 -20.08 1.83
N LEU A 341 -0.98 -19.15 0.89
CA LEU A 341 -0.18 -19.04 -0.33
C LEU A 341 0.95 -18.02 -0.12
N LEU A 342 2.20 -18.46 -0.32
CA LEU A 342 3.40 -17.68 -0.03
C LEU A 342 4.28 -17.57 -1.28
N PHE A 343 4.89 -16.41 -1.46
CA PHE A 343 5.80 -16.11 -2.58
C PHE A 343 7.23 -16.40 -2.15
N THR A 344 7.99 -17.12 -2.98
CA THR A 344 9.39 -17.46 -2.70
C THR A 344 10.24 -17.35 -3.96
N SER A 345 11.56 -17.29 -3.79
CA SER A 345 12.53 -17.30 -4.90
C SER A 345 12.46 -18.54 -5.80
N LYS A 346 11.76 -19.59 -5.35
CA LYS A 346 11.50 -20.83 -6.10
C LYS A 346 10.07 -20.91 -6.65
N GLY A 347 9.31 -19.81 -6.58
CA GLY A 347 7.91 -19.73 -6.98
C GLY A 347 6.94 -19.78 -5.79
N LYS A 348 5.66 -19.93 -6.07
CA LYS A 348 4.59 -19.96 -5.06
C LYS A 348 4.58 -21.27 -4.30
N ILE A 349 4.40 -21.23 -2.99
CA ILE A 349 4.19 -22.42 -2.15
C ILE A 349 2.89 -22.30 -1.36
N SER A 350 2.20 -23.44 -1.17
CA SER A 350 1.06 -23.50 -0.25
C SER A 350 1.52 -24.13 1.06
N ILE A 351 1.51 -23.38 2.15
CA ILE A 351 1.94 -23.87 3.47
C ILE A 351 1.04 -24.99 4.01
N LYS A 352 -0.15 -25.17 3.43
CA LYS A 352 -1.10 -26.25 3.78
C LYS A 352 -0.57 -27.64 3.46
N THR A 353 0.38 -27.74 2.51
CA THR A 353 0.85 -29.00 1.95
C THR A 353 1.52 -29.87 3.02
N GLU A 354 1.17 -31.17 3.05
CA GLU A 354 1.66 -32.15 4.03
C GLU A 354 3.18 -32.29 4.04
N ARG A 355 3.83 -32.12 2.90
CA ARG A 355 5.30 -32.18 2.77
C ARG A 355 6.04 -31.25 3.72
N TYR A 356 5.39 -30.18 4.21
CA TYR A 356 6.00 -29.22 5.15
C TYR A 356 5.80 -29.58 6.62
N ALA A 357 5.11 -30.67 6.93
CA ALA A 357 4.82 -31.06 8.32
C ALA A 357 6.06 -31.30 9.17
N ARG A 358 7.18 -31.71 8.54
CA ARG A 358 8.47 -31.97 9.19
C ARG A 358 9.63 -31.19 8.54
N ASP A 359 9.32 -30.14 7.80
CA ASP A 359 10.31 -29.32 7.09
C ASP A 359 10.85 -28.24 8.03
N GLU A 360 12.09 -28.40 8.51
CA GLU A 360 12.76 -27.47 9.40
C GLU A 360 13.33 -26.23 8.67
N GLY A 361 13.30 -26.20 7.34
CA GLY A 361 13.81 -25.11 6.54
C GLY A 361 12.92 -23.84 6.62
N PRO A 362 13.46 -22.67 6.28
CA PRO A 362 12.71 -21.41 6.19
C PRO A 362 11.75 -21.41 5.00
N LEU A 363 10.79 -20.48 4.98
CA LEU A 363 9.87 -20.33 3.82
C LEU A 363 10.66 -20.14 2.53
N ASP A 364 11.62 -19.24 2.54
CA ASP A 364 12.53 -19.00 1.43
C ASP A 364 13.97 -18.82 1.94
N PRO A 365 14.90 -19.72 1.57
CA PRO A 365 16.30 -19.63 1.99
C PRO A 365 17.03 -18.35 1.52
N LYS A 366 16.51 -17.67 0.48
CA LYS A 366 17.06 -16.42 -0.04
C LYS A 366 16.44 -15.17 0.59
N CYS A 367 15.40 -15.33 1.41
CA CYS A 367 14.69 -14.22 2.04
C CYS A 367 15.30 -13.87 3.41
N ALA A 368 15.67 -12.63 3.59
CA ALA A 368 16.24 -12.12 4.84
C ALA A 368 15.22 -11.59 5.85
N CYS A 369 13.90 -11.79 5.61
CA CYS A 369 12.89 -11.29 6.54
C CYS A 369 12.93 -12.04 7.88
N LYS A 370 12.48 -11.39 8.96
CA LYS A 370 12.46 -11.94 10.31
C LYS A 370 11.72 -13.30 10.41
N VAL A 371 10.77 -13.56 9.51
CA VAL A 371 10.04 -14.84 9.50
C VAL A 371 10.92 -15.97 8.99
N CYS A 372 11.60 -15.77 7.85
CA CYS A 372 12.52 -16.78 7.29
C CYS A 372 13.75 -17.03 8.15
N GLN A 373 14.21 -16.02 8.91
CA GLN A 373 15.35 -16.16 9.82
C GLN A 373 15.02 -16.92 11.10
N ARG A 374 13.74 -16.97 11.49
CA ARG A 374 13.36 -17.47 12.82
C ARG A 374 12.50 -18.73 12.79
N TYR A 375 11.65 -18.91 11.78
CA TYR A 375 10.62 -19.94 11.79
C TYR A 375 10.78 -20.95 10.66
N SER A 376 10.56 -22.23 11.00
CA SER A 376 10.54 -23.31 10.02
C SER A 376 9.18 -23.39 9.29
N ARG A 377 9.19 -24.01 8.11
CA ARG A 377 7.95 -24.34 7.39
C ARG A 377 7.05 -25.25 8.22
N ALA A 378 7.63 -26.21 8.97
CA ALA A 378 6.87 -27.11 9.85
C ALA A 378 6.06 -26.30 10.88
N TYR A 379 6.70 -25.33 11.56
CA TYR A 379 6.01 -24.50 12.54
C TYR A 379 4.92 -23.64 11.91
N LEU A 380 5.21 -22.97 10.80
CA LEU A 380 4.23 -22.11 10.09
C LEU A 380 3.05 -22.94 9.57
N ARG A 381 3.30 -24.17 9.07
CA ARG A 381 2.23 -25.10 8.70
C ARG A 381 1.40 -25.50 9.91
N HIS A 382 2.02 -25.81 11.03
CA HIS A 382 1.32 -26.14 12.28
C HIS A 382 0.39 -25.00 12.70
N LEU A 383 0.90 -23.77 12.78
CA LEU A 383 0.08 -22.59 13.11
C LEU A 383 -1.11 -22.43 12.15
N TYR A 384 -0.86 -22.61 10.85
CA TYR A 384 -1.90 -22.48 9.84
C TYR A 384 -2.97 -23.58 9.97
N ALA A 385 -2.55 -24.83 10.17
CA ALA A 385 -3.45 -25.99 10.33
C ALA A 385 -4.27 -25.90 11.64
N SER A 386 -3.69 -25.30 12.67
CA SER A 386 -4.35 -25.05 13.96
C SER A 386 -5.21 -23.77 13.95
N ASN A 387 -5.31 -23.07 12.81
CA ASN A 387 -6.04 -21.80 12.64
C ASN A 387 -5.60 -20.69 13.62
N GLU A 388 -4.30 -20.68 13.98
CA GLU A 388 -3.72 -19.66 14.85
C GLU A 388 -3.58 -18.32 14.11
N LEU A 389 -3.97 -17.22 14.74
CA LEU A 389 -3.86 -15.87 14.18
C LEU A 389 -2.41 -15.52 13.80
N LEU A 390 -1.44 -16.03 14.55
CA LEU A 390 -0.02 -15.80 14.29
C LEU A 390 0.41 -16.33 12.92
N ALA A 391 -0.23 -17.37 12.38
CA ALA A 391 0.01 -17.82 11.01
C ALA A 391 -0.28 -16.74 9.99
N GLN A 392 -1.40 -16.02 10.14
CA GLN A 392 -1.77 -14.93 9.23
C GLN A 392 -0.79 -13.77 9.32
N VAL A 393 -0.35 -13.43 10.53
CA VAL A 393 0.65 -12.37 10.77
C VAL A 393 1.96 -12.72 10.08
N LEU A 394 2.56 -13.87 10.43
CA LEU A 394 3.87 -14.27 9.92
C LEU A 394 3.87 -14.45 8.40
N ASN A 395 2.86 -15.12 7.86
CA ASN A 395 2.72 -15.29 6.41
C ASN A 395 2.59 -13.96 5.67
N THR A 396 1.84 -12.98 6.23
CA THR A 396 1.68 -11.65 5.64
C THR A 396 2.99 -10.87 5.67
N VAL A 397 3.70 -10.91 6.80
CA VAL A 397 5.02 -10.27 6.94
C VAL A 397 6.01 -10.82 5.90
N HIS A 398 6.03 -12.14 5.70
CA HIS A 398 6.90 -12.75 4.68
C HIS A 398 6.51 -12.31 3.25
N ASN A 399 5.24 -12.37 2.89
CA ASN A 399 4.80 -11.99 1.55
C ASN A 399 5.07 -10.49 1.26
N LEU A 400 4.82 -9.61 2.22
CA LEU A 400 5.17 -8.19 2.07
C LEU A 400 6.67 -7.99 1.93
N ALA A 401 7.49 -8.66 2.76
CA ALA A 401 8.94 -8.62 2.64
C ALA A 401 9.41 -9.02 1.24
N TYR A 402 8.81 -10.06 0.66
CA TYR A 402 9.14 -10.52 -0.69
C TYR A 402 8.80 -9.49 -1.77
N TYR A 403 7.61 -8.84 -1.69
CA TYR A 403 7.22 -7.78 -2.62
C TYR A 403 8.14 -6.55 -2.52
N LEU A 404 8.39 -6.09 -1.31
CA LEU A 404 9.23 -4.92 -1.07
C LEU A 404 10.70 -5.17 -1.47
N ASP A 405 11.21 -6.38 -1.21
CA ASP A 405 12.55 -6.76 -1.67
C ASP A 405 12.64 -6.82 -3.20
N THR A 406 11.60 -7.34 -3.86
CA THR A 406 11.51 -7.33 -5.32
C THR A 406 11.60 -5.90 -5.85
N MET A 407 10.87 -4.94 -5.26
CA MET A 407 10.90 -3.53 -5.69
C MET A 407 12.27 -2.89 -5.43
N ARG A 408 12.90 -3.15 -4.28
CA ARG A 408 14.26 -2.65 -4.00
C ARG A 408 15.27 -3.15 -5.05
N ARG A 409 15.21 -4.42 -5.40
CA ARG A 409 16.09 -5.03 -6.42
C ARG A 409 15.83 -4.47 -7.81
N VAL A 410 14.57 -4.28 -8.17
CA VAL A 410 14.16 -3.62 -9.42
C VAL A 410 14.74 -2.21 -9.50
N ARG A 411 14.53 -1.39 -8.45
CA ARG A 411 15.09 -0.04 -8.40
C ARG A 411 16.60 -0.04 -8.51
N GLN A 412 17.29 -0.91 -7.78
CA GLN A 412 18.74 -1.02 -7.84
C GLN A 412 19.23 -1.39 -9.25
N ALA A 413 18.56 -2.32 -9.92
CA ALA A 413 18.91 -2.71 -11.28
C ALA A 413 18.74 -1.54 -12.28
N ILE A 414 17.69 -0.71 -12.12
CA ILE A 414 17.51 0.49 -12.95
C ILE A 414 18.64 1.49 -12.71
N LEU A 415 18.98 1.77 -11.43
CA LEU A 415 20.05 2.71 -11.08
C LEU A 415 21.43 2.29 -11.62
N LEU A 416 21.67 0.99 -11.78
CA LEU A 416 22.92 0.42 -12.32
C LEU A 416 22.88 0.23 -13.84
N GLY A 417 21.76 0.47 -14.53
CA GLY A 417 21.61 0.16 -15.97
C GLY A 417 21.61 -1.34 -16.27
N GLU A 418 21.21 -2.18 -15.31
CA GLU A 418 21.16 -3.65 -15.41
C GLU A 418 19.73 -4.21 -15.46
N PHE A 419 18.73 -3.35 -15.60
CA PHE A 419 17.33 -3.76 -15.49
C PHE A 419 16.92 -4.73 -16.60
N ALA A 420 17.42 -4.56 -17.81
CA ALA A 420 17.16 -5.51 -18.91
C ALA A 420 17.64 -6.93 -18.58
N THR A 421 18.82 -7.06 -17.95
CA THR A 421 19.36 -8.33 -17.47
C THR A 421 18.50 -8.90 -16.33
N PHE A 422 18.11 -8.05 -15.36
CA PHE A 422 17.23 -8.44 -14.27
C PHE A 422 15.90 -8.98 -14.80
N LEU A 423 15.26 -8.27 -15.74
CA LEU A 423 13.98 -8.63 -16.34
C LEU A 423 14.05 -9.98 -17.08
N SER A 424 15.16 -10.28 -17.76
CA SER A 424 15.33 -11.54 -18.49
C SER A 424 15.31 -12.77 -17.56
N GLY A 425 15.65 -12.59 -16.29
CA GLY A 425 15.55 -13.60 -15.24
C GLY A 425 14.16 -13.75 -14.61
N VAL A 426 13.22 -12.89 -14.94
CA VAL A 426 11.85 -12.90 -14.41
C VAL A 426 10.91 -13.62 -15.38
N ARG A 427 10.14 -14.58 -14.86
CA ARG A 427 9.20 -15.36 -15.70
C ARG A 427 8.12 -14.45 -16.28
N PRO A 428 7.84 -14.53 -17.60
CA PRO A 428 6.76 -13.75 -18.22
C PRO A 428 5.39 -14.03 -17.57
N PRO A 429 4.53 -13.00 -17.36
CA PRO A 429 3.25 -13.15 -16.68
C PRO A 429 2.29 -14.16 -17.30
N HIS A 430 2.28 -14.27 -18.63
CA HIS A 430 1.41 -15.21 -19.37
C HIS A 430 1.82 -16.69 -19.20
N LEU A 431 3.01 -16.97 -18.71
CA LEU A 431 3.49 -18.33 -18.38
C LEU A 431 3.32 -18.66 -16.89
N SER A 432 2.83 -17.74 -16.08
CA SER A 432 2.54 -17.98 -14.66
C SER A 432 1.24 -18.77 -14.59
N VAL A 433 1.31 -20.03 -14.16
CA VAL A 433 0.11 -20.85 -13.87
C VAL A 433 -0.71 -20.15 -12.77
N PRO A 434 -2.04 -20.07 -12.88
CA PRO A 434 -2.93 -19.40 -11.94
C PRO A 434 -2.82 -19.92 -10.51
#